data_30c60f02fe67f9864d0ebac43e2a2df7
#
_entry.id   30c60f02fe67f9864d0ebac43e2a2df7
#
_cell.length_a   1.000
_cell.length_b   1.000
_cell.length_c   1.000
_cell.angle_alpha   90.00
_cell.angle_beta   90.00
_cell.angle_gamma   90.00
#
_symmetry.space_group_name_H-M   'P 1'
#
loop_
_entity.id
_entity.type
_entity.pdbx_description
1 polymer ?
#
loop_
_entity_poly.entity_id
_entity_poly.type
_entity_poly.pdbx_seq_one_letter_code
_entity_poly.pdbx_strand_id
1 'polypeptide(L)'
;MKARRLIVAVALLVCAVAGSAGWYFMRTRAPSLPPGGWQGELGGGRTSVRVWQATGTAASAAAAREAEYVSEGWTPAPVCTPTFKLLLRGHDLAAILAEDLPDGTTVTELLRNGVL
;
A
#
# COMPACT_ATOMS: atom_id res chain seq x y z
N MET A 1 -21.23 -16.17 -39.41
CA MET A 1 -21.08 -16.98 -38.19
C MET A 1 -19.64 -17.00 -37.67
N LYS A 2 -18.64 -17.15 -38.53
CA LYS A 2 -17.23 -17.12 -38.10
C LYS A 2 -16.81 -15.77 -37.48
N ALA A 3 -17.33 -14.66 -37.99
CA ALA A 3 -17.06 -13.32 -37.46
C ALA A 3 -17.58 -13.12 -36.03
N ARG A 4 -18.74 -13.68 -35.68
CA ARG A 4 -19.30 -13.62 -34.33
C ARG A 4 -18.43 -14.34 -33.30
N ARG A 5 -17.92 -15.51 -33.64
CA ARG A 5 -17.04 -16.26 -32.74
C ARG A 5 -15.71 -15.54 -32.50
N LEU A 6 -15.18 -14.93 -33.55
CA LEU A 6 -13.94 -14.15 -33.45
C LEU A 6 -14.14 -12.91 -32.55
N ILE A 7 -15.22 -12.17 -32.69
CA ILE A 7 -15.55 -10.99 -31.87
C ILE A 7 -15.70 -11.38 -30.40
N VAL A 8 -16.41 -12.47 -30.10
CA VAL A 8 -16.57 -12.96 -28.72
C VAL A 8 -15.23 -13.38 -28.13
N ALA A 9 -14.40 -14.10 -28.88
CA ALA A 9 -13.08 -14.52 -28.43
C ALA A 9 -12.16 -13.33 -28.12
N VAL A 10 -12.16 -12.30 -28.98
CA VAL A 10 -11.36 -11.08 -28.78
C VAL A 10 -11.88 -10.31 -27.56
N ALA A 11 -13.20 -10.17 -27.40
CA ALA A 11 -13.80 -9.50 -26.25
C ALA A 11 -13.44 -10.19 -24.92
N LEU A 12 -13.48 -11.52 -24.87
CA LEU A 12 -13.09 -12.29 -23.69
C LEU A 12 -11.61 -12.12 -23.37
N LEU A 13 -10.74 -12.11 -24.38
CA LEU A 13 -9.31 -11.90 -24.19
C LEU A 13 -9.01 -10.50 -23.63
N VAL A 14 -9.65 -9.46 -24.15
CA VAL A 14 -9.49 -8.08 -23.66
C VAL A 14 -9.97 -7.96 -22.21
N CYS A 15 -11.12 -8.56 -21.86
CA CYS A 15 -11.62 -8.56 -20.49
C CYS A 15 -10.67 -9.30 -19.53
N ALA A 16 -10.11 -10.44 -19.95
CA ALA A 16 -9.16 -11.18 -19.12
C ALA A 16 -7.87 -10.39 -18.87
N VAL A 17 -7.31 -9.73 -19.89
CA VAL A 17 -6.11 -8.90 -19.77
C VAL A 17 -6.38 -7.68 -18.90
N ALA A 18 -7.48 -6.97 -19.11
CA ALA A 18 -7.87 -5.80 -18.31
C ALA A 18 -8.12 -6.18 -16.85
N GLY A 19 -8.82 -7.29 -16.60
CA GLY A 19 -9.08 -7.80 -15.26
C GLY A 19 -7.81 -8.20 -14.54
N SER A 20 -6.88 -8.89 -15.22
CA SER A 20 -5.60 -9.29 -14.65
C SER A 20 -4.71 -8.09 -14.32
N ALA A 21 -4.63 -7.11 -15.20
CA ALA A 21 -3.89 -5.88 -14.98
C ALA A 21 -4.47 -5.07 -13.81
N GLY A 22 -5.79 -4.91 -13.74
CA GLY A 22 -6.47 -4.24 -12.65
C GLY A 22 -6.24 -4.93 -11.32
N TRP A 23 -6.32 -6.27 -11.28
CA TRP A 23 -6.06 -7.05 -10.08
C TRP A 23 -4.60 -6.94 -9.62
N TYR A 24 -3.66 -6.96 -10.54
CA TYR A 24 -2.23 -6.77 -10.25
C TYR A 24 -1.96 -5.40 -9.63
N PHE A 25 -2.51 -4.33 -10.21
CA PHE A 25 -2.37 -2.98 -9.67
C PHE A 25 -2.99 -2.85 -8.27
N MET A 26 -4.17 -3.41 -8.04
CA MET A 26 -4.81 -3.40 -6.73
C MET A 26 -4.02 -4.19 -5.68
N ARG A 27 -3.39 -5.29 -6.09
CA ARG A 27 -2.62 -6.13 -5.18
C ARG A 27 -1.33 -5.48 -4.69
N THR A 28 -0.65 -4.72 -5.54
CA THR A 28 0.64 -4.10 -5.20
C THR A 28 0.52 -2.69 -4.66
N ARG A 29 -0.68 -2.13 -4.68
CA ARG A 29 -0.91 -0.75 -4.27
C ARG A 29 -1.05 -0.65 -2.76
N ALA A 30 -0.27 0.26 -2.15
CA ALA A 30 -0.44 0.64 -0.75
C ALA A 30 -1.68 1.52 -0.57
N PRO A 31 -2.26 1.58 0.66
CA PRO A 31 -3.32 2.53 0.97
C PRO A 31 -2.93 3.96 0.61
N SER A 32 -3.87 4.75 0.12
CA SER A 32 -3.66 6.16 -0.16
C SER A 32 -3.31 6.93 1.11
N LEU A 33 -2.53 8.00 0.97
CA LEU A 33 -2.17 8.83 2.11
C LEU A 33 -3.40 9.58 2.65
N PRO A 34 -3.50 9.75 4.00
CA PRO A 34 -4.57 10.53 4.60
C PRO A 34 -4.50 12.00 4.15
N PRO A 35 -5.65 12.70 4.06
CA PRO A 35 -5.65 14.13 3.74
C PRO A 35 -5.08 14.96 4.89
N GLY A 36 -4.48 16.10 4.56
CA GLY A 36 -3.98 17.09 5.52
C GLY A 36 -2.48 17.03 5.73
N GLY A 37 -1.92 18.08 6.36
CA GLY A 37 -0.50 18.21 6.61
C GLY A 37 0.38 18.26 5.37
N TRP A 38 1.68 18.21 5.56
CA TRP A 38 2.62 18.06 4.45
C TRP A 38 2.82 16.57 4.14
N GLN A 39 3.08 16.30 2.88
CA GLN A 39 3.31 14.94 2.39
C GLN A 39 4.48 14.96 1.42
N GLY A 40 5.25 13.89 1.42
CA GLY A 40 6.33 13.69 0.48
C GLY A 40 6.41 12.24 0.05
N GLU A 41 6.81 12.01 -1.19
CA GLU A 41 7.01 10.68 -1.72
C GLU A 41 8.30 10.64 -2.51
N LEU A 42 9.10 9.62 -2.24
CA LEU A 42 10.35 9.37 -2.95
C LEU A 42 10.39 7.89 -3.31
N GLY A 43 10.73 7.58 -4.53
CA GLY A 43 10.90 6.20 -4.90
C GLY A 43 10.93 5.98 -6.39
N GLY A 44 11.28 4.76 -6.75
CA GLY A 44 11.32 4.26 -8.10
C GLY A 44 11.52 2.76 -8.09
N GLY A 45 11.15 2.09 -9.16
CA GLY A 45 11.23 0.64 -9.24
C GLY A 45 10.37 -0.06 -8.19
N ARG A 46 10.99 -0.91 -7.36
CA ARG A 46 10.28 -1.75 -6.38
C ARG A 46 10.18 -1.13 -4.99
N THR A 47 10.85 -0.02 -4.73
CA THR A 47 10.89 0.60 -3.41
C THR A 47 10.36 2.01 -3.49
N SER A 48 9.44 2.35 -2.60
CA SER A 48 8.98 3.72 -2.42
C SER A 48 8.97 4.08 -0.94
N VAL A 49 9.22 5.35 -0.64
CA VAL A 49 9.17 5.90 0.71
C VAL A 49 8.21 7.06 0.69
N ARG A 50 7.26 7.06 1.62
CA ARG A 50 6.32 8.15 1.81
C ARG A 50 6.46 8.70 3.20
N VAL A 51 6.46 10.02 3.31
CA VAL A 51 6.53 10.72 4.61
C VAL A 51 5.34 11.65 4.68
N TRP A 52 4.63 11.64 5.79
CA TRP A 52 3.46 12.49 5.97
C TRP A 52 3.28 12.87 7.43
N GLN A 53 2.60 13.99 7.65
CA GLN A 53 2.31 14.49 8.98
C GLN A 53 0.97 13.96 9.45
N ALA A 54 0.94 13.42 10.67
CA ALA A 54 -0.25 12.87 11.29
C ALA A 54 -0.69 13.73 12.48
N THR A 55 -1.93 13.57 12.89
CA THR A 55 -2.46 14.13 14.12
C THR A 55 -2.43 13.08 15.24
N GLY A 56 -2.33 13.54 16.49
CA GLY A 56 -2.27 12.64 17.64
C GLY A 56 -0.87 12.18 17.99
N THR A 57 -0.76 11.09 18.72
CA THR A 57 0.52 10.52 19.14
C THR A 57 1.09 9.59 18.07
N ALA A 58 2.40 9.31 18.15
CA ALA A 58 3.04 8.36 17.25
C ALA A 58 2.39 6.97 17.34
N ALA A 59 2.10 6.50 18.54
CA ALA A 59 1.46 5.20 18.75
C ALA A 59 0.05 5.16 18.13
N SER A 60 -0.76 6.20 18.28
CA SER A 60 -2.10 6.24 17.69
C SER A 60 -2.05 6.34 16.16
N ALA A 61 -1.12 7.11 15.62
CA ALA A 61 -0.94 7.24 14.17
C ALA A 61 -0.49 5.92 13.54
N ALA A 62 0.46 5.24 14.17
CA ALA A 62 0.93 3.92 13.70
C ALA A 62 -0.19 2.88 13.75
N ALA A 63 -0.96 2.83 14.83
CA ALA A 63 -2.07 1.89 14.97
C ALA A 63 -3.18 2.14 13.93
N ALA A 64 -3.54 3.40 13.71
CA ALA A 64 -4.54 3.77 12.72
C ALA A 64 -4.09 3.40 11.31
N ARG A 65 -2.82 3.65 10.99
CA ARG A 65 -2.28 3.32 9.67
C ARG A 65 -2.18 1.81 9.45
N GLU A 66 -1.78 1.06 10.47
CA GLU A 66 -1.79 -0.40 10.44
C GLU A 66 -3.19 -0.94 10.12
N ALA A 67 -4.22 -0.39 10.77
CA ALA A 67 -5.60 -0.80 10.52
C ALA A 67 -6.02 -0.57 9.07
N GLU A 68 -5.59 0.52 8.44
CA GLU A 68 -5.85 0.79 7.02
C GLU A 68 -5.19 -0.27 6.12
N TYR A 69 -3.94 -0.64 6.40
CA TYR A 69 -3.25 -1.70 5.66
C TYR A 69 -3.95 -3.06 5.85
N VAL A 70 -4.32 -3.39 7.08
CA VAL A 70 -5.03 -4.65 7.39
C VAL A 70 -6.36 -4.72 6.65
N SER A 71 -7.09 -3.62 6.55
CA SER A 71 -8.35 -3.56 5.80
C SER A 71 -8.16 -3.83 4.30
N GLU A 72 -6.98 -3.63 3.78
CA GLU A 72 -6.64 -3.89 2.37
C GLU A 72 -5.91 -5.22 2.16
N GLY A 73 -5.90 -6.10 3.14
CA GLY A 73 -5.38 -7.45 3.04
C GLY A 73 -3.93 -7.65 3.46
N TRP A 74 -3.32 -6.64 4.10
CA TRP A 74 -1.97 -6.79 4.66
C TRP A 74 -2.01 -7.50 6.01
N THR A 75 -0.99 -8.26 6.33
CA THR A 75 -0.88 -9.01 7.58
C THR A 75 0.26 -8.46 8.44
N PRO A 76 0.01 -8.06 9.69
CA PRO A 76 1.06 -7.61 10.59
C PRO A 76 2.04 -8.73 10.92
N ALA A 77 3.34 -8.40 10.90
CA ALA A 77 4.39 -9.32 11.35
C ALA A 77 4.52 -9.31 12.88
N PRO A 78 5.07 -10.38 13.49
CA PRO A 78 5.20 -10.46 14.96
C PRO A 78 6.12 -9.43 15.60
N VAL A 79 6.96 -8.77 14.80
CA VAL A 79 7.97 -7.81 15.29
C VAL A 79 7.45 -6.39 15.46
N CYS A 80 6.13 -6.18 15.41
CA CYS A 80 5.54 -4.85 15.57
C CYS A 80 5.70 -4.30 16.99
N THR A 81 5.99 -3.00 17.10
CA THR A 81 5.98 -2.23 18.34
C THR A 81 4.88 -1.16 18.26
N PRO A 82 4.60 -0.38 19.33
CA PRO A 82 3.57 0.67 19.25
C PRO A 82 3.83 1.75 18.18
N THR A 83 5.10 2.02 17.85
CA THR A 83 5.47 3.08 16.89
C THR A 83 6.08 2.55 15.61
N PHE A 84 6.35 1.26 15.53
CA PHE A 84 6.90 0.61 14.34
C PHE A 84 6.05 -0.59 13.98
N LYS A 85 5.57 -0.62 12.73
CA LYS A 85 4.75 -1.72 12.22
C LYS A 85 5.36 -2.27 10.95
N LEU A 86 5.42 -3.59 10.87
CA LEU A 86 5.87 -4.30 9.68
C LEU A 86 4.72 -5.16 9.17
N LEU A 87 4.35 -5.01 7.91
CA LEU A 87 3.23 -5.71 7.32
C LEU A 87 3.65 -6.40 6.03
N LEU A 88 3.00 -7.52 5.76
CA LEU A 88 3.28 -8.35 4.59
C LEU A 88 1.99 -8.59 3.82
N ARG A 89 2.08 -8.59 2.50
CA ARG A 89 1.01 -9.02 1.61
C ARG A 89 1.60 -9.73 0.41
N GLY A 90 1.44 -11.07 0.36
CA GLY A 90 2.08 -11.88 -0.67
C GLY A 90 3.61 -11.77 -0.57
N HIS A 91 4.24 -11.22 -1.59
CA HIS A 91 5.69 -11.00 -1.64
C HIS A 91 6.08 -9.55 -1.32
N ASP A 92 5.13 -8.71 -0.96
CA ASP A 92 5.33 -7.29 -0.71
C ASP A 92 5.52 -7.02 0.78
N LEU A 93 6.29 -5.99 1.10
CA LEU A 93 6.58 -5.58 2.46
C LEU A 93 6.27 -4.11 2.63
N ALA A 94 5.63 -3.76 3.74
CA ALA A 94 5.41 -2.38 4.16
C ALA A 94 5.94 -2.18 5.57
N ALA A 95 6.67 -1.11 5.79
CA ALA A 95 7.16 -0.72 7.12
C ALA A 95 6.63 0.67 7.45
N ILE A 96 6.07 0.84 8.64
CA ILE A 96 5.52 2.09 9.13
C ILE A 96 6.28 2.48 10.39
N LEU A 97 6.89 3.65 10.38
CA LEU A 97 7.55 4.23 11.55
C LEU A 97 6.90 5.57 11.86
N ALA A 98 6.39 5.71 13.08
CA ALA A 98 5.82 6.96 13.56
C ALA A 98 6.69 7.56 14.65
N GLU A 99 6.90 8.88 14.59
CA GLU A 99 7.73 9.61 15.55
C GLU A 99 7.02 10.87 16.04
N ASP A 100 7.06 11.11 17.34
CA ASP A 100 6.59 12.37 17.94
C ASP A 100 7.72 13.40 17.85
N LEU A 101 7.48 14.48 17.10
CA LEU A 101 8.39 15.61 16.95
C LEU A 101 7.77 16.87 17.59
N PRO A 102 8.58 17.90 17.90
CA PRO A 102 8.05 19.12 18.50
C PRO A 102 6.96 19.83 17.72
N ASP A 103 6.96 19.67 16.39
CA ASP A 103 5.98 20.28 15.47
C ASP A 103 4.85 19.31 15.07
N GLY A 104 4.79 18.12 15.63
CA GLY A 104 3.75 17.14 15.36
C GLY A 104 4.29 15.73 15.17
N THR A 105 3.41 14.82 14.81
CA THR A 105 3.75 13.42 14.56
C THR A 105 4.06 13.21 13.08
N THR A 106 5.22 12.63 12.81
CA THR A 106 5.64 12.28 11.45
C THR A 106 5.57 10.76 11.27
N VAL A 107 4.97 10.34 10.17
CA VAL A 107 4.89 8.93 9.78
C VAL A 107 5.71 8.72 8.51
N THR A 108 6.61 7.76 8.58
CA THR A 108 7.40 7.33 7.44
C THR A 108 6.96 5.92 7.05
N GLU A 109 6.60 5.74 5.79
CA GLU A 109 6.18 4.45 5.26
C GLU A 109 7.13 4.02 4.16
N LEU A 110 7.71 2.85 4.29
CA LEU A 110 8.51 2.23 3.24
C LEU A 110 7.72 1.07 2.66
N LEU A 111 7.55 1.10 1.36
CA LEU A 111 6.89 0.02 0.61
C LEU A 111 7.90 -0.60 -0.33
N ARG A 112 8.04 -1.91 -0.26
CA ARG A 112 8.88 -2.67 -1.18
C ARG A 112 8.12 -3.84 -1.76
N ASN A 113 8.09 -3.91 -3.08
CA ASN A 113 7.42 -4.96 -3.82
C ASN A 113 8.40 -6.09 -4.14
N GLY A 114 7.95 -7.34 -3.95
CA GLY A 114 8.73 -8.51 -4.34
C GLY A 114 9.95 -8.79 -3.47
N VAL A 115 9.84 -8.59 -2.16
CA VAL A 115 10.93 -8.87 -1.20
C VAL A 115 11.10 -10.36 -0.95
N LEU A 116 10.00 -11.10 -0.97
CA LEU A 116 9.97 -12.52 -0.57
C LEU A 116 9.96 -13.48 -1.74
#